data_44a248c1a86fd0dc1ae7d5f38025caf0
#
_entry.id   44a248c1a86fd0dc1ae7d5f38025caf0
#
_cell.length_a   1.000
_cell.length_b   1.000
_cell.length_c   1.000
_cell.angle_alpha   90.00
_cell.angle_beta   90.00
_cell.angle_gamma   90.00
#
_symmetry.space_group_name_H-M   'P 1'
#
loop_
_entity.id
_entity.type
_entity.pdbx_description
1 polymer ?
#
loop_
_entity_poly.entity_id
_entity_poly.type
_entity_poly.pdbx_seq_one_letter_code
_entity_poly.pdbx_strand_id
1 'polypeptide(L)'
;MPSAAAPPDVTVITPVYNTRPYLDAWFESLLAQTMGTARIQVLAVDDGSDDGSAEELLRLAGLHPELLTAVPLDARRGPAHARNLGLERATGRYLFFLDSDDRLGPEALARMVAAADEHGTDVVLGRVVGVNGRWVPVGACRRTDPEVPFPSADLVWSLTPSKLFRHSLVREHRLRFREELPAYSDGPFVLEACFLAGRVSVLADYDYYYLVARADAGNITYSSRLGDRLLGIAAGVEVTVRHTAPGPERDLVNARHLRGDLANLFRAPFLELPRAEQEQLCAAARPLLAAHLTERIRGWCTDSQRLRLHCVEHGLLDELITLVRYEARHDQPPEPLAVTGAAWVPGSRRPPGRAPVLELRAEQPLPLPGLRVAPVALALPVAAGSGASGSGPRPAAGHAFAGVVGGADQGYLVRIPLASLIPQARRPDGAPGGAGRPRGRWAVRLDTDYAGQPTAVPVPLPADPALPPLRWWHRGRPYRATPLRGADGGLVLAIAPIRIRRVLGLRVRRLLPALRVPDRFRGQ
;
A
#
# COMPACT_ATOMS: atom_id res chain seq x y z
N MET A 1 17.01 -55.50 25.49
CA MET A 1 17.04 -54.52 24.43
C MET A 1 16.49 -53.23 25.02
N PRO A 2 17.23 -52.13 25.11
CA PRO A 2 16.61 -50.86 25.51
C PRO A 2 15.50 -50.54 24.51
N SER A 3 14.31 -50.28 25.00
CA SER A 3 13.19 -49.82 24.20
C SER A 3 13.68 -48.59 23.40
N ALA A 4 13.56 -48.66 22.07
CA ALA A 4 13.87 -47.49 21.24
C ALA A 4 13.02 -46.33 21.78
N ALA A 5 13.65 -45.27 22.24
CA ALA A 5 12.94 -44.07 22.71
C ALA A 5 12.00 -43.60 21.59
N ALA A 6 10.75 -43.28 21.94
CA ALA A 6 9.82 -42.77 20.98
C ALA A 6 10.44 -41.53 20.29
N PRO A 7 10.23 -41.34 18.97
CA PRO A 7 10.77 -40.18 18.29
C PRO A 7 10.21 -38.87 18.93
N PRO A 8 10.99 -37.79 18.96
CA PRO A 8 10.51 -36.52 19.51
C PRO A 8 9.30 -36.03 18.73
N ASP A 9 8.43 -35.27 19.39
CA ASP A 9 7.30 -34.65 18.70
C ASP A 9 7.75 -33.52 17.77
N VAL A 10 8.70 -32.69 18.24
CA VAL A 10 9.17 -31.54 17.49
C VAL A 10 10.69 -31.56 17.35
N THR A 11 11.20 -31.37 16.14
CA THR A 11 12.56 -30.92 15.93
C THR A 11 12.58 -29.41 15.75
N VAL A 12 13.26 -28.71 16.65
CA VAL A 12 13.55 -27.28 16.53
C VAL A 12 14.88 -27.10 15.81
N ILE A 13 14.87 -26.40 14.68
CA ILE A 13 16.05 -26.12 13.85
C ILE A 13 16.42 -24.65 14.01
N THR A 14 17.64 -24.37 14.46
CA THR A 14 18.13 -23.02 14.72
C THR A 14 19.41 -22.75 13.93
N PRO A 15 19.38 -21.85 12.93
CA PRO A 15 20.60 -21.31 12.34
C PRO A 15 21.22 -20.30 13.30
N VAL A 16 22.53 -20.39 13.53
CA VAL A 16 23.27 -19.50 14.43
C VAL A 16 24.39 -18.83 13.66
N TYR A 17 24.48 -17.51 13.75
CA TYR A 17 25.62 -16.73 13.25
C TYR A 17 25.74 -15.42 14.02
N ASN A 18 26.81 -15.29 14.80
CA ASN A 18 27.13 -14.12 15.60
C ASN A 18 25.95 -13.65 16.46
N THR A 19 25.45 -14.55 17.32
CA THR A 19 24.32 -14.31 18.24
C THR A 19 24.64 -14.64 19.71
N ARG A 20 25.93 -14.68 20.09
CA ARG A 20 26.34 -15.03 21.45
C ARG A 20 25.52 -14.32 22.54
N PRO A 21 25.24 -13.01 22.48
CA PRO A 21 24.48 -12.31 23.53
C PRO A 21 23.03 -12.76 23.70
N TYR A 22 22.48 -13.49 22.72
CA TYR A 22 21.07 -13.90 22.70
C TYR A 22 20.86 -15.38 23.03
N LEU A 23 21.93 -16.21 22.96
CA LEU A 23 21.85 -17.65 23.09
C LEU A 23 21.33 -18.12 24.45
N ASP A 24 21.61 -17.41 25.54
CA ASP A 24 21.12 -17.78 26.88
C ASP A 24 19.59 -17.70 26.92
N ALA A 25 19.00 -16.58 26.50
CA ALA A 25 17.54 -16.37 26.47
C ALA A 25 16.83 -17.29 25.46
N TRP A 26 17.47 -17.56 24.29
CA TRP A 26 17.00 -18.52 23.31
C TRP A 26 16.91 -19.92 23.94
N PHE A 27 17.97 -20.40 24.58
CA PHE A 27 18.04 -21.75 25.16
C PHE A 27 17.12 -21.91 26.38
N GLU A 28 17.05 -20.91 27.24
CA GLU A 28 16.11 -20.87 28.38
C GLU A 28 14.66 -21.02 27.90
N SER A 29 14.30 -20.41 26.79
CA SER A 29 12.96 -20.53 26.22
C SER A 29 12.62 -21.95 25.72
N LEU A 30 13.63 -22.72 25.34
CA LEU A 30 13.49 -24.13 24.95
C LEU A 30 13.39 -25.04 26.20
N LEU A 31 14.19 -24.79 27.22
CA LEU A 31 14.11 -25.52 28.49
C LEU A 31 12.76 -25.30 29.21
N ALA A 32 12.17 -24.11 29.06
CA ALA A 32 10.89 -23.76 29.66
C ALA A 32 9.67 -24.37 28.97
N GLN A 33 9.84 -25.10 27.86
CA GLN A 33 8.70 -25.66 27.14
C GLN A 33 7.91 -26.68 27.96
N THR A 34 6.63 -26.42 28.18
CA THR A 34 5.74 -27.24 29.04
C THR A 34 5.46 -28.65 28.47
N MET A 35 5.74 -28.89 27.21
CA MET A 35 5.65 -30.26 26.66
C MET A 35 6.75 -31.19 27.14
N GLY A 36 7.80 -30.66 27.77
CA GLY A 36 8.94 -31.40 28.28
C GLY A 36 10.05 -31.64 27.25
N THR A 37 11.30 -31.51 27.69
CA THR A 37 12.49 -31.60 26.81
C THR A 37 12.67 -32.95 26.15
N ALA A 38 12.21 -34.03 26.76
CA ALA A 38 12.25 -35.38 26.18
C ALA A 38 11.42 -35.53 24.88
N ARG A 39 10.51 -34.61 24.58
CA ARG A 39 9.69 -34.59 23.37
C ARG A 39 10.23 -33.63 22.32
N ILE A 40 11.37 -32.99 22.60
CA ILE A 40 11.96 -31.96 21.73
C ILE A 40 13.38 -32.40 21.33
N GLN A 41 13.70 -32.30 20.05
CA GLN A 41 15.08 -32.33 19.55
C GLN A 41 15.44 -30.90 19.11
N VAL A 42 16.57 -30.38 19.55
CA VAL A 42 17.10 -29.09 19.11
C VAL A 42 18.35 -29.31 18.27
N LEU A 43 18.34 -28.82 17.05
CA LEU A 43 19.47 -28.83 16.13
C LEU A 43 19.92 -27.38 15.90
N ALA A 44 20.98 -26.96 16.57
CA ALA A 44 21.58 -25.64 16.41
C ALA A 44 22.80 -25.77 15.48
N VAL A 45 22.71 -25.13 14.31
CA VAL A 45 23.76 -25.14 13.30
C VAL A 45 24.46 -23.79 13.31
N ASP A 46 25.71 -23.78 13.78
CA ASP A 46 26.55 -22.58 13.77
C ASP A 46 27.18 -22.40 12.39
N ASP A 47 26.90 -21.29 11.75
CA ASP A 47 27.32 -20.97 10.38
C ASP A 47 28.68 -20.22 10.37
N GLY A 48 29.66 -20.72 11.17
CA GLY A 48 31.00 -20.16 11.23
C GLY A 48 31.07 -18.83 11.96
N SER A 49 30.52 -18.77 13.19
CA SER A 49 30.58 -17.58 14.04
C SER A 49 31.99 -17.29 14.55
N ASP A 50 32.29 -16.01 14.82
CA ASP A 50 33.55 -15.51 15.35
C ASP A 50 33.40 -14.72 16.69
N ASP A 51 32.19 -14.73 17.27
CA ASP A 51 31.82 -13.99 18.49
C ASP A 51 31.72 -14.85 19.74
N GLY A 52 32.11 -16.15 19.68
CA GLY A 52 31.98 -17.12 20.74
C GLY A 52 30.65 -17.89 20.78
N SER A 53 29.81 -17.73 19.73
CA SER A 53 28.52 -18.46 19.60
C SER A 53 28.74 -19.97 19.50
N ALA A 54 29.72 -20.43 18.72
CA ALA A 54 30.02 -21.86 18.52
C ALA A 54 30.44 -22.52 19.84
N GLU A 55 31.35 -21.90 20.60
CA GLU A 55 31.81 -22.37 21.90
C GLU A 55 30.67 -22.50 22.89
N GLU A 56 29.79 -21.50 22.93
CA GLU A 56 28.64 -21.53 23.83
C GLU A 56 27.64 -22.62 23.44
N LEU A 57 27.37 -22.82 22.20
CA LEU A 57 26.50 -23.91 21.74
C LEU A 57 27.06 -25.29 22.12
N LEU A 58 28.38 -25.49 21.97
CA LEU A 58 29.03 -26.75 22.36
C LEU A 58 28.97 -26.94 23.87
N ARG A 59 29.14 -25.87 24.67
CA ARG A 59 28.99 -25.91 26.12
C ARG A 59 27.57 -26.30 26.54
N LEU A 60 26.54 -25.68 25.94
CA LEU A 60 25.14 -25.98 26.22
C LEU A 60 24.77 -27.42 25.81
N ALA A 61 25.25 -27.86 24.64
CA ALA A 61 25.06 -29.24 24.19
C ALA A 61 25.71 -30.27 25.11
N GLY A 62 26.87 -29.96 25.65
CA GLY A 62 27.54 -30.81 26.67
C GLY A 62 26.77 -30.90 27.97
N LEU A 63 26.00 -29.88 28.35
CA LEU A 63 25.15 -29.87 29.55
C LEU A 63 23.78 -30.56 29.31
N HIS A 64 23.27 -30.53 28.07
CA HIS A 64 21.96 -31.05 27.71
C HIS A 64 22.02 -31.92 26.44
N PRO A 65 22.82 -33.01 26.42
CA PRO A 65 23.10 -33.83 25.24
C PRO A 65 21.85 -34.54 24.68
N GLU A 66 20.85 -34.76 25.53
CA GLU A 66 19.57 -35.36 25.13
C GLU A 66 18.63 -34.39 24.43
N LEU A 67 18.81 -33.08 24.58
CA LEU A 67 17.97 -32.04 24.01
C LEU A 67 18.64 -31.37 22.81
N LEU A 68 19.89 -30.92 22.96
CA LEU A 68 20.60 -30.06 22.04
C LEU A 68 21.76 -30.77 21.34
N THR A 69 21.73 -30.74 20.01
CA THR A 69 22.88 -31.10 19.16
C THR A 69 23.41 -29.82 18.50
N ALA A 70 24.63 -29.43 18.84
CA ALA A 70 25.35 -28.33 18.21
C ALA A 70 26.14 -28.86 17.00
N VAL A 71 26.03 -28.16 15.88
CA VAL A 71 26.68 -28.50 14.61
C VAL A 71 27.46 -27.28 14.10
N PRO A 72 28.73 -27.11 14.50
CA PRO A 72 29.55 -26.03 14.00
C PRO A 72 29.99 -26.31 12.56
N LEU A 73 29.96 -25.26 11.73
CA LEU A 73 30.53 -25.27 10.38
C LEU A 73 31.88 -24.53 10.36
N ASP A 74 32.81 -24.98 9.51
CA ASP A 74 34.12 -24.35 9.37
C ASP A 74 34.09 -22.98 8.70
N ALA A 75 33.01 -22.67 7.97
CA ALA A 75 32.85 -21.42 7.24
C ALA A 75 31.39 -21.06 7.04
N ARG A 76 31.14 -19.77 6.89
CA ARG A 76 29.80 -19.23 6.64
C ARG A 76 29.25 -19.66 5.28
N ARG A 77 28.08 -20.26 5.28
CA ARG A 77 27.33 -20.73 4.09
C ARG A 77 25.92 -20.15 3.99
N GLY A 78 25.47 -19.42 4.97
CA GLY A 78 24.17 -18.76 5.04
C GLY A 78 23.09 -19.56 5.75
N PRO A 79 22.04 -18.87 6.25
CA PRO A 79 21.00 -19.49 7.05
C PRO A 79 20.18 -20.56 6.32
N ALA A 80 20.10 -20.49 5.00
CA ALA A 80 19.45 -21.53 4.18
C ALA A 80 20.17 -22.86 4.30
N HIS A 81 21.50 -22.87 4.17
CA HIS A 81 22.31 -24.06 4.33
C HIS A 81 22.20 -24.65 5.76
N ALA A 82 22.32 -23.80 6.78
CA ALA A 82 22.18 -24.23 8.16
C ALA A 82 20.81 -24.88 8.43
N ARG A 83 19.72 -24.30 7.91
CA ARG A 83 18.37 -24.89 8.04
C ARG A 83 18.24 -26.21 7.27
N ASN A 84 18.81 -26.32 6.07
CA ASN A 84 18.80 -27.55 5.30
C ASN A 84 19.55 -28.68 5.99
N LEU A 85 20.71 -28.38 6.58
CA LEU A 85 21.47 -29.36 7.36
C LEU A 85 20.69 -29.83 8.61
N GLY A 86 19.94 -28.93 9.24
CA GLY A 86 18.99 -29.27 10.30
C GLY A 86 17.86 -30.18 9.79
N LEU A 87 17.29 -29.89 8.62
CA LEU A 87 16.26 -30.73 7.99
C LEU A 87 16.73 -32.17 7.73
N GLU A 88 17.98 -32.37 7.34
CA GLU A 88 18.55 -33.70 7.08
C GLU A 88 18.70 -34.55 8.35
N ARG A 89 18.86 -33.90 9.51
CA ARG A 89 19.07 -34.56 10.81
C ARG A 89 17.83 -34.60 11.69
N ALA A 90 16.74 -33.97 11.23
CA ALA A 90 15.49 -33.92 11.96
C ALA A 90 14.82 -35.28 12.07
N THR A 91 14.34 -35.63 13.27
CA THR A 91 13.65 -36.90 13.54
C THR A 91 12.25 -36.72 14.11
N GLY A 92 11.87 -35.48 14.49
CA GLY A 92 10.55 -35.15 15.03
C GLY A 92 9.41 -35.36 14.05
N ARG A 93 8.20 -35.57 14.58
CA ARG A 93 6.97 -35.60 13.79
C ARG A 93 6.67 -34.26 13.12
N TYR A 94 7.05 -33.19 13.81
CA TYR A 94 6.93 -31.81 13.37
C TYR A 94 8.28 -31.13 13.36
N LEU A 95 8.40 -30.08 12.54
CA LEU A 95 9.56 -29.21 12.44
C LEU A 95 9.16 -27.80 12.87
N PHE A 96 10.05 -27.14 13.60
CA PHE A 96 9.90 -25.73 13.94
C PHE A 96 11.22 -24.99 13.68
N PHE A 97 11.17 -23.82 13.05
CA PHE A 97 12.36 -23.00 12.84
C PHE A 97 12.34 -21.84 13.85
N LEU A 98 13.37 -21.79 14.69
CA LEU A 98 13.58 -20.76 15.71
C LEU A 98 14.90 -20.06 15.43
N ASP A 99 14.88 -18.77 15.17
CA ASP A 99 16.11 -18.00 14.99
C ASP A 99 16.81 -17.80 16.34
N SER A 100 18.16 -17.78 16.35
CA SER A 100 18.99 -17.81 17.56
C SER A 100 18.97 -16.53 18.40
N ASP A 101 18.39 -15.44 17.87
CA ASP A 101 18.17 -14.17 18.57
C ASP A 101 16.72 -14.02 19.07
N ASP A 102 15.86 -15.03 18.86
CA ASP A 102 14.44 -15.02 19.21
C ASP A 102 14.10 -16.00 20.36
N ARG A 103 12.82 -16.01 20.79
CA ARG A 103 12.37 -16.84 21.92
C ARG A 103 10.98 -17.41 21.67
N LEU A 104 10.68 -18.55 22.28
CA LEU A 104 9.36 -19.15 22.34
C LEU A 104 8.63 -18.80 23.64
N GLY A 105 7.30 -18.70 23.57
CA GLY A 105 6.47 -18.76 24.77
C GLY A 105 6.52 -20.15 25.40
N PRO A 106 6.45 -20.28 26.74
CA PRO A 106 6.57 -21.57 27.42
C PRO A 106 5.62 -22.68 26.96
N GLU A 107 4.41 -22.33 26.53
CA GLU A 107 3.41 -23.29 26.05
C GLU A 107 3.37 -23.42 24.50
N ALA A 108 4.25 -22.73 23.77
CA ALA A 108 4.16 -22.57 22.34
C ALA A 108 4.15 -23.91 21.58
N LEU A 109 5.16 -24.74 21.80
CA LEU A 109 5.25 -26.02 21.09
C LEU A 109 4.13 -26.99 21.50
N ALA A 110 3.78 -27.04 22.79
CA ALA A 110 2.71 -27.91 23.28
C ALA A 110 1.35 -27.56 22.61
N ARG A 111 1.00 -26.26 22.56
CA ARG A 111 -0.24 -25.81 21.94
C ARG A 111 -0.28 -26.02 20.43
N MET A 112 0.84 -25.74 19.73
CA MET A 112 0.93 -25.95 18.29
C MET A 112 0.81 -27.43 17.91
N VAL A 113 1.49 -28.33 18.65
CA VAL A 113 1.40 -29.77 18.42
C VAL A 113 -0.01 -30.29 18.70
N ALA A 114 -0.63 -29.86 19.82
CA ALA A 114 -1.99 -30.23 20.14
C ALA A 114 -2.97 -29.82 19.03
N ALA A 115 -2.90 -28.59 18.55
CA ALA A 115 -3.73 -28.10 17.45
C ALA A 115 -3.47 -28.87 16.12
N ALA A 116 -2.20 -29.17 15.82
CA ALA A 116 -1.85 -29.93 14.62
C ALA A 116 -2.36 -31.37 14.67
N ASP A 117 -2.33 -32.01 15.84
CA ASP A 117 -2.84 -33.36 16.04
C ASP A 117 -4.38 -33.39 16.04
N GLU A 118 -5.03 -32.44 16.71
CA GLU A 118 -6.51 -32.34 16.80
C GLU A 118 -7.15 -32.10 15.45
N HIS A 119 -6.57 -31.19 14.66
CA HIS A 119 -7.18 -30.77 13.38
C HIS A 119 -6.54 -31.43 12.14
N GLY A 120 -5.53 -32.28 12.31
CA GLY A 120 -4.81 -32.88 11.18
C GLY A 120 -4.05 -31.85 10.34
N THR A 121 -3.55 -30.76 10.95
CA THR A 121 -2.93 -29.62 10.28
C THR A 121 -1.50 -29.91 9.86
N ASP A 122 -1.11 -29.42 8.69
CA ASP A 122 0.24 -29.57 8.13
C ASP A 122 1.13 -28.36 8.44
N VAL A 123 0.55 -27.15 8.49
CA VAL A 123 1.26 -25.90 8.82
C VAL A 123 0.48 -25.10 9.87
N VAL A 124 1.06 -24.88 11.05
CA VAL A 124 0.44 -24.10 12.11
C VAL A 124 1.21 -22.79 12.34
N LEU A 125 0.50 -21.68 12.22
CA LEU A 125 1.00 -20.34 12.54
C LEU A 125 0.59 -19.98 13.98
N GLY A 126 1.54 -19.58 14.81
CA GLY A 126 1.26 -18.95 16.10
C GLY A 126 1.43 -17.45 16.03
N ARG A 127 0.76 -16.72 16.94
CA ARG A 127 0.94 -15.28 17.07
C ARG A 127 2.40 -14.93 17.39
N VAL A 128 2.95 -14.00 16.59
CA VAL A 128 4.29 -13.44 16.77
C VAL A 128 4.18 -12.08 17.44
N VAL A 129 5.04 -11.82 18.42
CA VAL A 129 5.11 -10.54 19.14
C VAL A 129 6.49 -9.93 18.96
N GLY A 130 6.54 -8.66 18.59
CA GLY A 130 7.81 -7.92 18.49
C GLY A 130 8.31 -7.47 19.84
N VAL A 131 9.61 -7.65 20.09
CA VAL A 131 10.30 -7.24 21.32
C VAL A 131 11.35 -6.18 20.97
N ASN A 132 11.62 -5.25 21.89
CA ASN A 132 12.57 -4.15 21.71
C ASN A 132 12.27 -3.26 20.50
N GLY A 133 10.98 -2.99 20.23
CA GLY A 133 10.56 -2.17 19.10
C GLY A 133 10.56 -2.88 17.74
N ARG A 134 10.75 -4.20 17.71
CA ARG A 134 10.64 -4.99 16.49
C ARG A 134 9.20 -4.96 15.96
N TRP A 135 9.02 -4.44 14.75
CA TRP A 135 7.72 -4.46 14.10
C TRP A 135 7.36 -5.85 13.57
N VAL A 136 6.12 -6.26 13.74
CA VAL A 136 5.56 -7.51 13.23
C VAL A 136 4.20 -7.26 12.57
N PRO A 137 3.86 -7.95 11.46
CA PRO A 137 2.55 -7.85 10.85
C PRO A 137 1.51 -8.61 11.72
N VAL A 138 0.52 -7.89 12.23
CA VAL A 138 -0.53 -8.47 13.11
C VAL A 138 -1.70 -9.09 12.33
N GLY A 139 -1.76 -8.93 11.01
CA GLY A 139 -2.93 -9.31 10.20
C GLY A 139 -3.29 -10.79 10.28
N ALA A 140 -2.30 -11.67 10.11
CA ALA A 140 -2.49 -13.12 10.01
C ALA A 140 -3.01 -13.77 11.31
N CYS A 141 -2.70 -13.20 12.48
CA CYS A 141 -3.01 -13.78 13.79
C CYS A 141 -4.02 -12.94 14.60
N ARG A 142 -5.09 -12.46 13.96
CA ARG A 142 -6.16 -11.71 14.66
C ARG A 142 -7.10 -12.59 15.45
N ARG A 143 -7.32 -13.82 15.02
CA ARG A 143 -8.16 -14.82 15.68
C ARG A 143 -7.59 -16.22 15.44
N THR A 144 -7.84 -17.13 16.35
CA THR A 144 -7.57 -18.56 16.17
C THR A 144 -8.56 -19.11 15.13
N ASP A 145 -8.02 -19.85 14.16
CA ASP A 145 -8.78 -20.48 13.10
C ASP A 145 -8.12 -21.83 12.74
N PRO A 146 -8.80 -22.96 12.94
CA PRO A 146 -8.22 -24.28 12.70
C PRO A 146 -8.04 -24.62 11.22
N GLU A 147 -8.72 -23.88 10.32
CA GLU A 147 -8.65 -24.12 8.88
C GLU A 147 -8.76 -22.82 8.10
N VAL A 148 -7.60 -22.23 7.79
CA VAL A 148 -7.53 -21.01 6.98
C VAL A 148 -7.17 -21.37 5.55
N PRO A 149 -7.94 -20.94 4.55
CA PRO A 149 -7.59 -21.20 3.16
C PRO A 149 -6.27 -20.53 2.78
N PHE A 150 -5.45 -21.23 2.00
CA PHE A 150 -4.26 -20.63 1.41
C PHE A 150 -4.36 -20.68 -0.12
N PRO A 151 -4.10 -19.54 -0.82
CA PRO A 151 -3.72 -18.24 -0.27
C PRO A 151 -4.90 -17.44 0.29
N SER A 152 -4.64 -16.66 1.34
CA SER A 152 -5.60 -15.69 1.86
C SER A 152 -4.95 -14.32 2.11
N ALA A 153 -5.78 -13.28 2.16
CA ALA A 153 -5.31 -11.89 2.25
C ALA A 153 -4.36 -11.62 3.43
N ASP A 154 -4.54 -12.34 4.53
CA ASP A 154 -3.74 -12.18 5.74
C ASP A 154 -2.50 -13.10 5.75
N LEU A 155 -2.64 -14.36 5.34
CA LEU A 155 -1.55 -15.35 5.41
C LEU A 155 -0.39 -15.05 4.47
N VAL A 156 -0.64 -14.50 3.29
CA VAL A 156 0.41 -14.14 2.33
C VAL A 156 1.42 -13.10 2.86
N TRP A 157 1.09 -12.42 3.97
CA TRP A 157 1.99 -11.48 4.64
C TRP A 157 2.85 -12.10 5.73
N SER A 158 2.65 -13.39 6.06
CA SER A 158 3.38 -14.12 7.08
C SER A 158 4.25 -15.21 6.46
N LEU A 159 5.35 -14.82 5.81
CA LEU A 159 6.27 -15.72 5.11
C LEU A 159 7.55 -16.03 5.90
N THR A 160 7.57 -15.77 7.19
CA THR A 160 8.66 -16.20 8.08
C THR A 160 8.56 -17.69 8.39
N PRO A 161 9.65 -18.43 8.59
CA PRO A 161 9.61 -19.86 8.86
C PRO A 161 9.25 -20.21 10.31
N SER A 162 8.99 -19.21 11.17
CA SER A 162 8.57 -19.37 12.58
C SER A 162 7.16 -19.99 12.69
N LYS A 163 7.02 -21.21 12.22
CA LYS A 163 5.78 -22.02 12.12
C LYS A 163 6.09 -23.48 12.45
N LEU A 164 5.07 -24.20 12.87
CA LEU A 164 5.15 -25.64 12.96
C LEU A 164 4.78 -26.27 11.61
N PHE A 165 5.64 -27.12 11.08
CA PHE A 165 5.42 -27.86 9.83
C PHE A 165 5.36 -29.35 10.11
N ARG A 166 4.40 -30.06 9.53
CA ARG A 166 4.39 -31.53 9.55
C ARG A 166 5.61 -32.04 8.79
N HIS A 167 6.43 -32.88 9.42
CA HIS A 167 7.69 -33.36 8.84
C HIS A 167 7.46 -34.22 7.59
N SER A 168 6.36 -35.02 7.54
CA SER A 168 6.02 -35.80 6.33
C SER A 168 5.78 -34.89 5.13
N LEU A 169 5.06 -33.76 5.27
CA LEU A 169 4.88 -32.78 4.19
C LEU A 169 6.23 -32.34 3.60
N VAL A 170 7.16 -31.94 4.47
CA VAL A 170 8.49 -31.44 4.05
C VAL A 170 9.29 -32.55 3.35
N ARG A 171 9.23 -33.80 3.86
CA ARG A 171 9.93 -34.95 3.27
C ARG A 171 9.34 -35.42 1.94
N GLU A 172 8.04 -35.61 1.87
CA GLU A 172 7.34 -36.10 0.70
C GLU A 172 7.52 -35.18 -0.50
N HIS A 173 7.45 -33.86 -0.26
CA HIS A 173 7.65 -32.86 -1.30
C HIS A 173 9.10 -32.39 -1.44
N ARG A 174 10.03 -32.96 -0.65
CA ARG A 174 11.47 -32.63 -0.68
C ARG A 174 11.73 -31.14 -0.54
N LEU A 175 10.95 -30.45 0.32
CA LEU A 175 11.09 -29.01 0.52
C LEU A 175 12.46 -28.68 1.11
N ARG A 176 13.11 -27.65 0.55
CA ARG A 176 14.41 -27.14 0.96
C ARG A 176 14.45 -25.62 0.86
N PHE A 177 15.21 -25.02 1.74
CA PHE A 177 15.59 -23.61 1.58
C PHE A 177 16.55 -23.51 0.38
N ARG A 178 16.35 -22.50 -0.45
CA ARG A 178 17.22 -22.26 -1.61
C ARG A 178 18.54 -21.64 -1.16
N GLU A 179 19.64 -22.40 -1.21
CA GLU A 179 20.96 -21.98 -0.73
C GLU A 179 21.63 -20.93 -1.61
N GLU A 180 21.19 -20.84 -2.87
CA GLU A 180 21.61 -19.80 -3.81
C GLU A 180 21.06 -18.41 -3.50
N LEU A 181 20.11 -18.31 -2.56
CA LEU A 181 19.52 -17.03 -2.13
C LEU A 181 20.22 -16.50 -0.88
N PRO A 182 21.02 -15.43 -0.97
CA PRO A 182 21.71 -14.83 0.17
C PRO A 182 20.74 -14.19 1.19
N ALA A 183 19.53 -13.82 0.74
CA ALA A 183 18.48 -13.24 1.57
C ALA A 183 17.10 -13.69 1.08
N TYR A 184 16.09 -13.60 1.95
CA TYR A 184 14.69 -13.94 1.67
C TYR A 184 14.46 -15.40 1.23
N SER A 185 15.33 -16.34 1.63
CA SER A 185 15.19 -17.77 1.33
C SER A 185 13.99 -18.43 2.02
N ASP A 186 13.47 -17.84 3.08
CA ASP A 186 12.31 -18.32 3.87
C ASP A 186 11.01 -18.18 3.08
N GLY A 187 10.81 -17.08 2.38
CA GLY A 187 9.58 -16.83 1.63
C GLY A 187 9.21 -17.95 0.68
N PRO A 188 10.10 -18.36 -0.25
CA PRO A 188 9.86 -19.48 -1.16
C PRO A 188 9.55 -20.80 -0.45
N PHE A 189 10.29 -21.14 0.62
CA PHE A 189 10.05 -22.36 1.40
C PHE A 189 8.67 -22.36 2.05
N VAL A 190 8.30 -21.26 2.72
CA VAL A 190 7.00 -21.16 3.42
C VAL A 190 5.84 -21.14 2.43
N LEU A 191 5.98 -20.41 1.32
CA LEU A 191 4.97 -20.42 0.26
C LEU A 191 4.73 -21.83 -0.29
N GLU A 192 5.80 -22.54 -0.64
CA GLU A 192 5.69 -23.89 -1.19
C GLU A 192 5.06 -24.85 -0.18
N ALA A 193 5.46 -24.79 1.09
CA ALA A 193 4.85 -25.58 2.15
C ALA A 193 3.35 -25.27 2.32
N CYS A 194 2.95 -23.99 2.29
CA CYS A 194 1.54 -23.61 2.42
C CYS A 194 0.69 -24.00 1.20
N PHE A 195 1.24 -23.95 -0.01
CA PHE A 195 0.53 -24.42 -1.22
C PHE A 195 0.33 -25.93 -1.26
N LEU A 196 1.25 -26.69 -0.67
CA LEU A 196 1.22 -28.15 -0.65
C LEU A 196 0.52 -28.71 0.59
N ALA A 197 0.27 -27.89 1.60
CA ALA A 197 -0.42 -28.29 2.82
C ALA A 197 -1.88 -28.65 2.54
N GLY A 198 -2.33 -29.76 3.07
CA GLY A 198 -3.77 -30.11 3.07
C GLY A 198 -4.58 -29.20 4.00
N ARG A 199 -3.96 -28.69 5.08
CA ARG A 199 -4.58 -27.74 6.03
C ARG A 199 -3.55 -26.82 6.65
N VAL A 200 -3.94 -25.54 6.76
CA VAL A 200 -3.18 -24.49 7.46
C VAL A 200 -4.04 -23.96 8.60
N SER A 201 -3.49 -23.87 9.82
CA SER A 201 -4.16 -23.32 11.00
C SER A 201 -3.45 -22.08 11.53
N VAL A 202 -4.20 -21.21 12.18
CA VAL A 202 -3.71 -20.01 12.86
C VAL A 202 -4.11 -20.06 14.34
N LEU A 203 -3.16 -19.82 15.22
CA LEU A 203 -3.36 -19.72 16.67
C LEU A 203 -3.05 -18.29 17.12
N ALA A 204 -4.04 -17.60 17.67
CA ALA A 204 -3.94 -16.19 18.08
C ALA A 204 -4.23 -15.96 19.58
N ASP A 205 -4.45 -17.03 20.32
CA ASP A 205 -4.87 -17.05 21.74
C ASP A 205 -3.71 -16.93 22.73
N TYR A 206 -2.46 -17.01 22.25
CA TYR A 206 -1.26 -17.01 23.08
C TYR A 206 -0.09 -16.32 22.32
N ASP A 207 0.95 -15.87 23.02
CA ASP A 207 2.18 -15.33 22.42
C ASP A 207 3.16 -16.47 22.18
N TYR A 208 3.17 -17.00 20.95
CA TYR A 208 3.92 -18.20 20.59
C TYR A 208 5.39 -17.90 20.33
N TYR A 209 5.69 -16.77 19.70
CA TYR A 209 7.02 -16.42 19.21
C TYR A 209 7.33 -14.96 19.50
N TYR A 210 8.47 -14.70 20.11
CA TYR A 210 8.98 -13.36 20.42
C TYR A 210 10.09 -13.00 19.45
N LEU A 211 9.80 -12.13 18.50
CA LEU A 211 10.73 -11.64 17.48
C LEU A 211 11.52 -10.45 18.06
N VAL A 212 12.82 -10.63 18.27
CA VAL A 212 13.66 -9.66 18.98
C VAL A 212 14.38 -8.74 18.00
N ALA A 213 14.33 -7.43 18.25
CA ALA A 213 15.21 -6.48 17.56
C ALA A 213 16.61 -6.55 18.21
N ARG A 214 17.63 -6.87 17.41
CA ARG A 214 19.03 -6.89 17.87
C ARG A 214 19.52 -5.46 18.12
N ALA A 215 20.29 -5.29 19.20
CA ALA A 215 20.82 -3.99 19.58
C ALA A 215 21.85 -3.43 18.58
N ASP A 216 22.53 -4.32 17.86
CA ASP A 216 23.55 -4.00 16.85
C ASP A 216 22.97 -3.77 15.42
N ALA A 217 21.65 -3.76 15.26
CA ALA A 217 20.96 -3.75 13.99
C ALA A 217 21.38 -4.88 13.02
N GLY A 218 22.00 -5.94 13.53
CA GLY A 218 22.58 -7.07 12.77
C GLY A 218 21.55 -8.04 12.19
N ASN A 219 20.25 -7.77 12.31
CA ASN A 219 19.24 -8.61 11.67
C ASN A 219 19.41 -8.59 10.13
N ILE A 220 19.50 -9.75 9.50
CA ILE A 220 19.70 -9.93 8.04
C ILE A 220 18.70 -9.11 7.22
N THR A 221 17.49 -8.94 7.70
CA THR A 221 16.44 -8.13 7.07
C THR A 221 16.89 -6.68 6.78
N TYR A 222 17.77 -6.12 7.60
CA TYR A 222 18.25 -4.74 7.45
C TYR A 222 19.61 -4.65 6.77
N SER A 223 20.47 -5.67 6.93
CA SER A 223 21.87 -5.67 6.46
C SER A 223 22.07 -6.27 5.07
N SER A 224 21.09 -7.02 4.53
CA SER A 224 21.22 -7.65 3.20
C SER A 224 21.18 -6.64 2.06
N ARG A 225 21.96 -6.91 0.99
CA ARG A 225 22.01 -6.07 -0.22
C ARG A 225 20.67 -6.06 -0.94
N LEU A 226 20.30 -4.95 -1.57
CA LEU A 226 19.03 -4.82 -2.28
C LEU A 226 18.92 -5.80 -3.46
N GLY A 227 20.02 -6.10 -4.14
CA GLY A 227 20.08 -7.11 -5.21
C GLY A 227 19.76 -8.52 -4.69
N ASP A 228 20.29 -8.89 -3.52
CA ASP A 228 20.03 -10.20 -2.90
C ASP A 228 18.56 -10.36 -2.51
N ARG A 229 17.94 -9.29 -2.01
CA ARG A 229 16.49 -9.26 -1.73
C ARG A 229 15.67 -9.42 -3.00
N LEU A 230 16.08 -8.79 -4.10
CA LEU A 230 15.41 -8.95 -5.39
C LEU A 230 15.41 -10.40 -5.88
N LEU A 231 16.51 -11.13 -5.70
CA LEU A 231 16.58 -12.56 -6.03
C LEU A 231 15.57 -13.38 -5.22
N GLY A 232 15.46 -13.12 -3.91
CA GLY A 232 14.48 -13.80 -3.07
C GLY A 232 13.03 -13.45 -3.43
N ILE A 233 12.75 -12.19 -3.79
CA ILE A 233 11.44 -11.76 -4.29
C ILE A 233 11.10 -12.50 -5.59
N ALA A 234 12.03 -12.59 -6.54
CA ALA A 234 11.85 -13.31 -7.79
C ALA A 234 11.54 -14.79 -7.56
N ALA A 235 12.27 -15.42 -6.63
CA ALA A 235 12.02 -16.80 -6.23
C ALA A 235 10.62 -17.01 -5.62
N GLY A 236 10.13 -16.06 -4.81
CA GLY A 236 8.76 -16.10 -4.29
C GLY A 236 7.71 -15.98 -5.39
N VAL A 237 7.92 -15.11 -6.37
CA VAL A 237 7.05 -14.99 -7.56
C VAL A 237 7.08 -16.28 -8.37
N GLU A 238 8.24 -16.90 -8.56
CA GLU A 238 8.38 -18.20 -9.26
C GLU A 238 7.55 -19.30 -8.59
N VAL A 239 7.64 -19.45 -7.26
CA VAL A 239 6.81 -20.40 -6.51
C VAL A 239 5.33 -20.11 -6.72
N THR A 240 4.93 -18.85 -6.61
CA THR A 240 3.53 -18.43 -6.82
C THR A 240 3.03 -18.82 -8.20
N VAL A 241 3.82 -18.58 -9.25
CA VAL A 241 3.46 -18.92 -10.64
C VAL A 241 3.33 -20.42 -10.84
N ARG A 242 4.18 -21.21 -10.17
CA ARG A 242 4.14 -22.69 -10.23
C ARG A 242 2.86 -23.28 -9.66
N HIS A 243 2.36 -22.70 -8.57
CA HIS A 243 1.22 -23.25 -7.81
C HIS A 243 -0.13 -22.60 -8.13
N THR A 244 -0.17 -21.51 -8.89
CA THR A 244 -1.42 -20.81 -9.21
C THR A 244 -1.61 -20.59 -10.70
N ALA A 245 -2.85 -20.59 -11.17
CA ALA A 245 -3.20 -20.10 -12.51
C ALA A 245 -3.23 -18.55 -12.54
N PRO A 246 -3.06 -17.91 -13.72
CA PRO A 246 -3.30 -16.46 -13.84
C PRO A 246 -4.70 -16.09 -13.33
N GLY A 247 -4.79 -15.10 -12.45
CA GLY A 247 -6.06 -14.68 -11.88
C GLY A 247 -5.96 -14.10 -10.47
N PRO A 248 -7.11 -13.97 -9.78
CA PRO A 248 -7.20 -13.30 -8.47
C PRO A 248 -6.28 -13.88 -7.39
N GLU A 249 -6.12 -15.18 -7.38
CA GLU A 249 -5.30 -15.91 -6.41
C GLU A 249 -3.82 -15.61 -6.58
N ARG A 250 -3.33 -15.69 -7.84
CA ARG A 250 -1.95 -15.32 -8.19
C ARG A 250 -1.69 -13.85 -7.87
N ASP A 251 -2.63 -12.97 -8.21
CA ASP A 251 -2.53 -11.54 -7.94
C ASP A 251 -2.42 -11.26 -6.43
N LEU A 252 -3.17 -12.01 -5.61
CA LEU A 252 -3.15 -11.85 -4.15
C LEU A 252 -1.76 -12.14 -3.57
N VAL A 253 -1.13 -13.24 -3.98
CA VAL A 253 0.22 -13.60 -3.51
C VAL A 253 1.27 -12.66 -4.11
N ASN A 254 1.21 -12.40 -5.42
CA ASN A 254 2.15 -11.50 -6.08
C ASN A 254 2.05 -10.05 -5.57
N ALA A 255 0.89 -9.62 -5.08
CA ALA A 255 0.78 -8.32 -4.42
C ALA A 255 1.71 -8.21 -3.21
N ARG A 256 1.90 -9.27 -2.43
CA ARG A 256 2.88 -9.31 -1.34
C ARG A 256 4.30 -9.04 -1.85
N HIS A 257 4.69 -9.72 -2.94
CA HIS A 257 6.03 -9.61 -3.51
C HIS A 257 6.26 -8.28 -4.21
N LEU A 258 5.31 -7.82 -5.03
CA LEU A 258 5.52 -6.65 -5.90
C LEU A 258 5.25 -5.33 -5.18
N ARG A 259 4.05 -5.16 -4.57
CA ARG A 259 3.75 -3.91 -3.85
C ARG A 259 4.37 -3.85 -2.46
N GLY A 260 4.56 -5.01 -1.81
CA GLY A 260 5.19 -5.12 -0.49
C GLY A 260 6.71 -5.05 -0.61
N ASP A 261 7.31 -6.13 -1.05
CA ASP A 261 8.77 -6.28 -0.99
C ASP A 261 9.49 -5.49 -2.09
N LEU A 262 9.10 -5.66 -3.35
CA LEU A 262 9.80 -5.02 -4.48
C LEU A 262 9.70 -3.49 -4.42
N ALA A 263 8.50 -2.93 -4.19
CA ALA A 263 8.35 -1.48 -4.06
C ALA A 263 9.15 -0.88 -2.90
N ASN A 264 9.43 -1.68 -1.85
CA ASN A 264 10.23 -1.24 -0.71
C ASN A 264 11.74 -1.28 -0.97
N LEU A 265 12.22 -1.98 -2.00
CA LEU A 265 13.63 -1.89 -2.41
C LEU A 265 13.98 -0.47 -2.85
N PHE A 266 13.03 0.24 -3.45
CA PHE A 266 13.19 1.60 -3.98
C PHE A 266 12.77 2.67 -2.95
N ARG A 267 13.33 2.59 -1.74
CA ARG A 267 13.19 3.59 -0.66
C ARG A 267 14.55 4.23 -0.34
N ALA A 268 14.66 4.97 0.76
CA ALA A 268 15.88 5.71 1.11
C ALA A 268 17.20 4.92 0.93
N PRO A 269 17.33 3.63 1.32
CA PRO A 269 18.55 2.87 1.10
C PRO A 269 18.96 2.71 -0.37
N PHE A 270 18.01 2.80 -1.32
CA PHE A 270 18.30 2.79 -2.74
C PHE A 270 19.14 4.00 -3.18
N LEU A 271 18.99 5.15 -2.51
CA LEU A 271 19.77 6.37 -2.81
C LEU A 271 21.25 6.26 -2.42
N GLU A 272 21.58 5.31 -1.54
CA GLU A 272 22.95 5.08 -1.08
C GLU A 272 23.76 4.23 -2.06
N LEU A 273 23.09 3.56 -3.00
CA LEU A 273 23.76 2.75 -4.02
C LEU A 273 24.47 3.63 -5.06
N PRO A 274 25.63 3.19 -5.58
CA PRO A 274 26.23 3.77 -6.78
C PRO A 274 25.26 3.74 -7.96
N ARG A 275 25.34 4.73 -8.86
CA ARG A 275 24.45 4.86 -10.03
C ARG A 275 24.34 3.58 -10.85
N ALA A 276 25.48 2.90 -11.10
CA ALA A 276 25.50 1.66 -11.87
C ALA A 276 24.71 0.53 -11.19
N GLU A 277 24.77 0.44 -9.86
CA GLU A 277 23.99 -0.55 -9.10
C GLU A 277 22.49 -0.20 -9.08
N GLN A 278 22.13 1.10 -9.01
CA GLN A 278 20.75 1.56 -9.16
C GLN A 278 20.17 1.17 -10.53
N GLU A 279 20.92 1.36 -11.61
CA GLU A 279 20.56 0.96 -12.96
C GLU A 279 20.38 -0.55 -13.09
N GLN A 280 21.31 -1.35 -12.54
CA GLN A 280 21.24 -2.81 -12.53
C GLN A 280 20.04 -3.32 -11.77
N LEU A 281 19.76 -2.77 -10.58
CA LEU A 281 18.61 -3.16 -9.75
C LEU A 281 17.28 -2.87 -10.48
N CYS A 282 17.14 -1.69 -11.07
CA CYS A 282 15.96 -1.34 -11.87
C CYS A 282 15.81 -2.24 -13.10
N ALA A 283 16.89 -2.51 -13.82
CA ALA A 283 16.89 -3.37 -15.00
C ALA A 283 16.47 -4.82 -14.63
N ALA A 284 16.97 -5.34 -13.50
CA ALA A 284 16.64 -6.69 -13.03
C ALA A 284 15.19 -6.81 -12.50
N ALA A 285 14.63 -5.72 -11.93
CA ALA A 285 13.26 -5.70 -11.44
C ALA A 285 12.21 -5.58 -12.56
N ARG A 286 12.56 -4.96 -13.69
CA ARG A 286 11.64 -4.64 -14.80
C ARG A 286 10.92 -5.87 -15.37
N PRO A 287 11.58 -7.01 -15.67
CA PRO A 287 10.90 -8.19 -16.18
C PRO A 287 9.84 -8.74 -15.22
N LEU A 288 10.08 -8.69 -13.91
CA LEU A 288 9.09 -9.12 -12.91
C LEU A 288 7.83 -8.24 -12.95
N LEU A 289 8.01 -6.92 -13.06
CA LEU A 289 6.90 -5.99 -13.18
C LEU A 289 6.12 -6.20 -14.48
N ALA A 290 6.82 -6.29 -15.61
CA ALA A 290 6.19 -6.49 -16.91
C ALA A 290 5.36 -7.78 -16.99
N ALA A 291 5.81 -8.86 -16.33
CA ALA A 291 5.13 -10.15 -16.36
C ALA A 291 4.01 -10.29 -15.31
N HIS A 292 4.10 -9.60 -14.17
CA HIS A 292 3.28 -9.95 -13.01
C HIS A 292 2.56 -8.76 -12.33
N LEU A 293 2.87 -7.49 -12.67
CA LEU A 293 2.19 -6.33 -12.11
C LEU A 293 0.88 -6.06 -12.87
N THR A 294 -0.17 -6.77 -12.49
CA THR A 294 -1.51 -6.65 -13.09
C THR A 294 -2.21 -5.35 -12.65
N GLU A 295 -3.25 -4.93 -13.40
CA GLU A 295 -4.09 -3.79 -13.02
C GLU A 295 -4.75 -3.96 -11.64
N ARG A 296 -5.06 -5.18 -11.25
CA ARG A 296 -5.58 -5.48 -9.91
C ARG A 296 -4.55 -5.17 -8.82
N ILE A 297 -3.30 -5.60 -9.01
CA ILE A 297 -2.20 -5.32 -8.07
C ILE A 297 -1.91 -3.82 -8.03
N ARG A 298 -1.92 -3.12 -9.17
CA ARG A 298 -1.79 -1.65 -9.25
C ARG A 298 -2.86 -0.94 -8.43
N GLY A 299 -4.11 -1.42 -8.50
CA GLY A 299 -5.23 -0.89 -7.72
C GLY A 299 -5.08 -1.06 -6.20
N TRP A 300 -4.25 -2.00 -5.73
CA TRP A 300 -3.94 -2.19 -4.31
C TRP A 300 -2.70 -1.42 -3.84
N CYS A 301 -1.92 -0.85 -4.75
CA CYS A 301 -0.76 -0.04 -4.40
C CYS A 301 -1.17 1.29 -3.77
N THR A 302 -0.41 1.76 -2.79
CA THR A 302 -0.43 3.16 -2.38
C THR A 302 0.14 4.04 -3.50
N ASP A 303 -0.11 5.36 -3.44
CA ASP A 303 0.42 6.28 -4.44
C ASP A 303 1.96 6.23 -4.53
N SER A 304 2.64 6.20 -3.40
CA SER A 304 4.10 6.02 -3.32
C SER A 304 4.57 4.73 -4.01
N GLN A 305 3.92 3.60 -3.71
CA GLN A 305 4.28 2.32 -4.32
C GLN A 305 4.07 2.35 -5.83
N ARG A 306 2.94 2.86 -6.27
CA ARG A 306 2.57 2.95 -7.69
C ARG A 306 3.55 3.81 -8.47
N LEU A 307 3.90 4.99 -7.95
CA LEU A 307 4.86 5.90 -8.58
C LEU A 307 6.25 5.27 -8.72
N ARG A 308 6.76 4.65 -7.64
CA ARG A 308 8.07 3.98 -7.68
C ARG A 308 8.09 2.83 -8.68
N LEU A 309 7.08 1.95 -8.64
CA LEU A 309 6.98 0.82 -9.57
C LEU A 309 6.82 1.30 -11.02
N HIS A 310 6.06 2.36 -11.27
CA HIS A 310 5.93 2.96 -12.60
C HIS A 310 7.27 3.48 -13.12
N CYS A 311 8.03 4.20 -12.31
CA CYS A 311 9.36 4.67 -12.70
C CYS A 311 10.30 3.51 -13.07
N VAL A 312 10.31 2.43 -12.28
CA VAL A 312 11.12 1.23 -12.55
C VAL A 312 10.68 0.56 -13.86
N GLU A 313 9.39 0.35 -14.04
CA GLU A 313 8.81 -0.31 -15.21
C GLU A 313 9.17 0.42 -16.51
N HIS A 314 9.12 1.75 -16.50
CA HIS A 314 9.38 2.58 -17.68
C HIS A 314 10.83 3.07 -17.80
N GLY A 315 11.72 2.66 -16.90
CA GLY A 315 13.13 3.03 -16.94
C GLY A 315 13.43 4.49 -16.61
N LEU A 316 12.58 5.11 -15.83
CA LEU A 316 12.66 6.52 -15.41
C LEU A 316 13.49 6.64 -14.12
N LEU A 317 14.81 6.38 -14.22
CA LEU A 317 15.67 6.31 -13.04
C LEU A 317 15.87 7.67 -12.37
N ASP A 318 16.00 8.74 -13.13
CA ASP A 318 16.21 10.09 -12.56
C ASP A 318 14.96 10.58 -11.83
N GLU A 319 13.78 10.26 -12.37
CA GLU A 319 12.49 10.49 -11.73
C GLU A 319 12.35 9.66 -10.46
N LEU A 320 12.73 8.38 -10.50
CA LEU A 320 12.72 7.51 -9.33
C LEU A 320 13.59 8.08 -8.20
N ILE A 321 14.83 8.48 -8.51
CA ILE A 321 15.76 9.08 -7.54
C ILE A 321 15.15 10.38 -6.96
N THR A 322 14.56 11.21 -7.81
CA THR A 322 13.92 12.47 -7.40
C THR A 322 12.72 12.21 -6.50
N LEU A 323 11.88 11.25 -6.87
CA LEU A 323 10.72 10.81 -6.10
C LEU A 323 11.13 10.28 -4.72
N VAL A 324 12.09 9.36 -4.66
CA VAL A 324 12.54 8.76 -3.39
C VAL A 324 13.19 9.81 -2.48
N ARG A 325 13.93 10.78 -3.02
CA ARG A 325 14.48 11.92 -2.26
C ARG A 325 13.37 12.81 -1.68
N TYR A 326 12.30 13.03 -2.46
CA TYR A 326 11.15 13.78 -1.99
C TYR A 326 10.44 13.03 -0.84
N GLU A 327 10.12 11.75 -1.02
CA GLU A 327 9.47 10.91 -0.01
C GLU A 327 10.28 10.82 1.29
N ALA A 328 11.62 10.71 1.19
CA ALA A 328 12.50 10.67 2.35
C ALA A 328 12.49 11.96 3.20
N ARG A 329 12.08 13.10 2.61
CA ARG A 329 11.98 14.40 3.30
C ARG A 329 10.58 14.71 3.82
N HIS A 330 9.54 14.20 3.16
CA HIS A 330 8.15 14.61 3.40
C HIS A 330 7.28 13.50 3.98
N ASP A 331 7.79 12.25 4.03
CA ASP A 331 7.08 11.04 4.47
C ASP A 331 5.74 10.78 3.73
N GLN A 332 5.59 11.34 2.54
CA GLN A 332 4.41 11.21 1.70
C GLN A 332 4.78 11.38 0.22
N PRO A 333 3.99 10.81 -0.72
CA PRO A 333 4.20 11.03 -2.14
C PRO A 333 3.91 12.48 -2.53
N PRO A 334 4.50 12.97 -3.64
CA PRO A 334 4.13 14.28 -4.18
C PRO A 334 2.69 14.29 -4.67
N GLU A 335 2.00 15.40 -4.47
CA GLU A 335 0.69 15.62 -5.09
C GLU A 335 0.85 15.64 -6.63
N PRO A 336 -0.09 15.03 -7.37
CA PRO A 336 -0.03 15.01 -8.84
C PRO A 336 -0.13 16.40 -9.46
N LEU A 337 -0.96 17.25 -8.87
CA LEU A 337 -1.18 18.63 -9.26
C LEU A 337 -1.57 19.47 -8.04
N ALA A 338 -1.05 20.69 -7.97
CA ALA A 338 -1.51 21.73 -7.06
C ALA A 338 -2.22 22.83 -7.85
N VAL A 339 -3.43 23.18 -7.45
CA VAL A 339 -4.13 24.34 -8.03
C VAL A 339 -3.60 25.60 -7.40
N THR A 340 -2.85 26.38 -8.18
CA THR A 340 -2.19 27.63 -7.71
C THR A 340 -3.03 28.86 -7.91
N GLY A 341 -4.12 28.78 -8.69
CA GLY A 341 -5.00 29.92 -8.88
C GLY A 341 -6.29 29.59 -9.62
N ALA A 342 -7.31 30.40 -9.35
CA ALA A 342 -8.55 30.40 -10.10
C ALA A 342 -9.01 31.86 -10.32
N ALA A 343 -9.38 32.18 -11.55
CA ALA A 343 -9.78 33.55 -11.90
C ALA A 343 -10.91 33.56 -12.94
N TRP A 344 -11.72 34.62 -12.91
CA TRP A 344 -12.65 34.91 -13.99
C TRP A 344 -11.96 35.64 -15.14
N VAL A 345 -12.00 35.07 -16.33
CA VAL A 345 -11.62 35.77 -17.55
C VAL A 345 -12.90 36.31 -18.21
N PRO A 346 -13.04 37.63 -18.31
CA PRO A 346 -14.22 38.24 -18.93
C PRO A 346 -14.35 37.80 -20.38
N GLY A 347 -15.57 37.50 -20.81
CA GLY A 347 -15.87 37.31 -22.21
C GLY A 347 -15.65 38.63 -22.98
N SER A 348 -15.26 38.53 -24.27
CA SER A 348 -15.06 39.73 -25.10
C SER A 348 -16.34 40.56 -25.22
N ARG A 349 -16.23 41.88 -25.06
CA ARG A 349 -17.36 42.81 -25.27
C ARG A 349 -17.73 42.99 -26.74
N ARG A 350 -16.86 42.52 -27.69
CA ARG A 350 -17.07 42.62 -29.15
C ARG A 350 -16.47 41.43 -29.88
N PRO A 351 -17.22 40.67 -30.71
CA PRO A 351 -18.68 40.79 -30.88
C PRO A 351 -19.42 40.30 -29.61
N PRO A 352 -20.65 40.80 -29.33
CA PRO A 352 -21.42 40.40 -28.17
C PRO A 352 -21.75 38.92 -28.23
N GLY A 353 -21.24 38.11 -27.28
CA GLY A 353 -21.61 36.69 -27.21
C GLY A 353 -20.62 35.73 -26.60
N ARG A 354 -19.38 36.07 -26.35
CA ARG A 354 -18.50 35.14 -25.62
C ARG A 354 -18.80 35.21 -24.12
N ALA A 355 -19.30 34.09 -23.58
CA ALA A 355 -19.47 33.94 -22.14
C ALA A 355 -18.12 34.03 -21.44
N PRO A 356 -18.10 34.47 -20.18
CA PRO A 356 -16.88 34.44 -19.37
C PRO A 356 -16.42 33.00 -19.14
N VAL A 357 -15.14 32.88 -18.82
CA VAL A 357 -14.45 31.62 -18.62
C VAL A 357 -13.93 31.58 -17.19
N LEU A 358 -14.04 30.46 -16.50
CA LEU A 358 -13.24 30.17 -15.32
C LEU A 358 -11.89 29.64 -15.80
N GLU A 359 -10.84 30.35 -15.45
CA GLU A 359 -9.46 29.94 -15.70
C GLU A 359 -8.89 29.36 -14.41
N LEU A 360 -8.39 28.13 -14.48
CA LEU A 360 -7.68 27.44 -13.39
C LEU A 360 -6.21 27.34 -13.76
N ARG A 361 -5.37 27.73 -12.83
CA ARG A 361 -3.92 27.52 -12.92
C ARG A 361 -3.54 26.39 -11.98
N ALA A 362 -2.77 25.45 -12.48
CA ALA A 362 -2.25 24.32 -11.72
C ALA A 362 -0.79 24.09 -12.09
N GLU A 363 -0.03 23.56 -11.18
CA GLU A 363 1.35 23.14 -11.39
C GLU A 363 1.60 21.78 -10.78
N GLN A 364 2.63 21.10 -11.25
CA GLN A 364 3.08 19.84 -10.67
C GLN A 364 4.11 20.18 -9.58
N PRO A 365 3.82 19.90 -8.28
CA PRO A 365 4.69 20.32 -7.18
C PRO A 365 6.09 19.74 -7.24
N LEU A 366 6.21 18.50 -7.80
CA LEU A 366 7.48 17.87 -8.08
C LEU A 366 7.60 17.66 -9.59
N PRO A 367 8.48 18.40 -10.29
CA PRO A 367 8.66 18.24 -11.73
C PRO A 367 9.35 16.91 -12.04
N LEU A 368 8.58 15.98 -12.58
CA LEU A 368 9.02 14.68 -13.04
C LEU A 368 8.77 14.58 -14.56
N PRO A 369 9.75 14.87 -15.43
CA PRO A 369 9.54 14.97 -16.88
C PRO A 369 8.93 13.73 -17.51
N GLY A 370 9.29 12.54 -17.02
CA GLY A 370 8.73 11.26 -17.48
C GLY A 370 7.33 10.95 -16.92
N LEU A 371 6.84 11.73 -15.94
CA LEU A 371 5.52 11.59 -15.31
C LEU A 371 4.64 12.81 -15.55
N ARG A 372 4.73 13.40 -16.74
CA ARG A 372 3.90 14.56 -17.11
C ARG A 372 2.41 14.19 -17.08
N VAL A 373 1.63 15.06 -16.45
CA VAL A 373 0.18 14.94 -16.34
C VAL A 373 -0.48 15.89 -17.35
N ALA A 374 -1.57 15.44 -17.97
CA ALA A 374 -2.41 16.29 -18.82
C ALA A 374 -3.75 16.49 -18.08
N PRO A 375 -3.92 17.59 -17.32
CA PRO A 375 -5.14 17.78 -16.54
C PRO A 375 -6.34 18.05 -17.44
N VAL A 376 -7.45 17.38 -17.11
CA VAL A 376 -8.77 17.63 -17.69
C VAL A 376 -9.67 18.16 -16.59
N ALA A 377 -10.16 19.39 -16.70
CA ALA A 377 -11.15 19.88 -15.75
C ALA A 377 -12.50 19.20 -16.01
N LEU A 378 -13.09 18.62 -14.98
CA LEU A 378 -14.44 18.11 -14.99
C LEU A 378 -15.37 19.03 -14.19
N ALA A 379 -16.49 19.39 -14.78
CA ALA A 379 -17.60 20.02 -14.09
C ALA A 379 -18.73 18.98 -13.95
N LEU A 380 -18.94 18.48 -12.74
CA LEU A 380 -19.92 17.42 -12.44
C LEU A 380 -21.18 18.02 -11.80
N PRO A 381 -22.39 17.61 -12.25
CA PRO A 381 -23.62 18.09 -11.64
C PRO A 381 -23.75 17.59 -10.19
N VAL A 382 -24.08 18.49 -9.26
CA VAL A 382 -24.34 18.17 -7.85
C VAL A 382 -25.85 18.11 -7.63
N ALA A 383 -26.35 16.96 -7.17
CA ALA A 383 -27.77 16.80 -6.86
C ALA A 383 -28.17 17.69 -5.67
N ALA A 384 -29.38 18.27 -5.75
CA ALA A 384 -29.93 19.06 -4.64
C ALA A 384 -30.28 18.10 -3.49
N GLY A 385 -29.50 18.13 -2.39
CA GLY A 385 -29.75 17.35 -1.17
C GLY A 385 -28.75 16.24 -0.84
N SER A 386 -27.77 15.93 -1.70
CA SER A 386 -26.70 15.00 -1.36
C SER A 386 -25.54 15.72 -0.67
N GLY A 387 -25.27 15.37 0.59
CA GLY A 387 -23.98 15.59 1.19
C GLY A 387 -22.98 14.73 0.39
N ALA A 388 -22.08 15.38 -0.34
CA ALA A 388 -21.16 14.69 -1.22
C ALA A 388 -20.05 13.99 -0.42
N SER A 389 -20.30 12.74 -0.02
CA SER A 389 -19.24 11.77 0.26
C SER A 389 -19.21 10.80 -0.94
N GLY A 390 -18.31 11.07 -1.87
CA GLY A 390 -18.37 10.43 -3.17
C GLY A 390 -17.31 9.37 -3.40
N SER A 391 -17.55 8.17 -2.93
CA SER A 391 -16.96 6.94 -3.49
C SER A 391 -18.06 6.06 -4.09
N GLY A 392 -18.79 6.58 -5.06
CA GLY A 392 -19.84 5.87 -5.80
C GLY A 392 -19.58 5.86 -7.31
N PRO A 393 -20.28 4.99 -8.10
CA PRO A 393 -20.05 4.87 -9.53
C PRO A 393 -20.24 6.21 -10.24
N ARG A 394 -19.42 6.44 -11.27
CA ARG A 394 -19.37 7.67 -12.08
C ARG A 394 -20.77 8.20 -12.37
N PRO A 395 -21.10 9.45 -11.97
CA PRO A 395 -22.37 10.06 -12.37
C PRO A 395 -22.37 10.30 -13.89
N ALA A 396 -23.48 9.97 -14.53
CA ALA A 396 -23.68 10.19 -15.96
C ALA A 396 -23.53 11.67 -16.32
N ALA A 397 -22.79 11.94 -17.42
CA ALA A 397 -22.68 13.21 -18.13
C ALA A 397 -22.15 14.43 -17.34
N GLY A 398 -20.83 14.44 -17.05
CA GLY A 398 -20.08 15.64 -16.74
C GLY A 398 -19.55 16.33 -18.02
N HIS A 399 -19.20 17.61 -17.92
CA HIS A 399 -18.50 18.33 -19.00
C HIS A 399 -16.98 18.25 -18.77
N ALA A 400 -16.24 17.75 -19.76
CA ALA A 400 -14.78 17.67 -19.74
C ALA A 400 -14.15 18.82 -20.53
N PHE A 401 -13.09 19.41 -20.01
CA PHE A 401 -12.34 20.51 -20.61
C PHE A 401 -10.85 20.21 -20.54
N ALA A 402 -10.21 20.02 -21.69
CA ALA A 402 -8.77 19.73 -21.73
C ALA A 402 -7.95 20.94 -21.29
N GLY A 403 -6.90 20.66 -20.53
CA GLY A 403 -5.89 21.64 -20.13
C GLY A 403 -4.90 21.91 -21.28
N VAL A 404 -4.40 23.15 -21.33
CA VAL A 404 -3.30 23.53 -22.22
C VAL A 404 -2.05 23.70 -21.35
N VAL A 405 -0.93 23.11 -21.75
CA VAL A 405 0.36 23.33 -21.10
C VAL A 405 0.77 24.77 -21.37
N GLY A 406 0.88 25.59 -20.33
CA GLY A 406 1.43 26.94 -20.44
C GLY A 406 2.95 26.89 -20.41
N GLY A 407 3.62 27.49 -21.38
CA GLY A 407 5.03 27.83 -21.50
C GLY A 407 6.10 27.10 -20.68
N ALA A 408 7.33 27.55 -20.71
CA ALA A 408 8.55 26.90 -20.18
C ALA A 408 8.57 26.52 -18.68
N ASP A 409 7.64 27.00 -17.87
CA ASP A 409 7.63 26.86 -16.39
C ASP A 409 6.67 25.80 -15.84
N GLN A 410 6.30 24.78 -16.64
CA GLN A 410 5.56 23.58 -16.18
C GLN A 410 4.17 23.85 -15.56
N GLY A 411 3.58 25.01 -15.77
CA GLY A 411 2.22 25.32 -15.35
C GLY A 411 1.16 24.83 -16.34
N TYR A 412 -0.01 24.45 -15.84
CA TYR A 412 -1.17 24.08 -16.62
C TYR A 412 -2.23 25.17 -16.53
N LEU A 413 -2.83 25.48 -17.67
CA LEU A 413 -3.94 26.42 -17.77
C LEU A 413 -5.18 25.70 -18.27
N VAL A 414 -6.20 25.59 -17.43
CA VAL A 414 -7.47 24.95 -17.80
C VAL A 414 -8.58 26.00 -17.87
N ARG A 415 -9.34 26.02 -18.96
CA ARG A 415 -10.41 26.99 -19.22
C ARG A 415 -11.77 26.33 -19.27
N ILE A 416 -12.68 26.71 -18.39
CA ILE A 416 -14.07 26.23 -18.33
C ILE A 416 -15.00 27.35 -18.82
N PRO A 417 -15.56 27.25 -20.03
CA PRO A 417 -16.54 28.23 -20.53
C PRO A 417 -17.84 28.13 -19.73
N LEU A 418 -18.24 29.21 -19.03
CA LEU A 418 -19.46 29.18 -18.21
C LEU A 418 -20.75 28.96 -19.02
N ALA A 419 -20.73 29.25 -20.30
CA ALA A 419 -21.86 28.98 -21.17
C ALA A 419 -22.21 27.48 -21.29
N SER A 420 -21.20 26.61 -21.24
CA SER A 420 -21.37 25.15 -21.30
C SER A 420 -22.01 24.56 -20.04
N LEU A 421 -21.90 25.27 -18.90
CA LEU A 421 -22.48 24.88 -17.61
C LEU A 421 -23.93 25.37 -17.41
N ILE A 422 -24.49 26.10 -18.38
CA ILE A 422 -25.91 26.50 -18.32
C ILE A 422 -26.76 25.27 -18.63
N PRO A 423 -27.60 24.79 -17.68
CA PRO A 423 -28.42 23.61 -17.91
C PRO A 423 -29.28 23.78 -19.17
N GLN A 424 -29.16 22.88 -20.12
CA GLN A 424 -30.05 22.85 -21.28
C GLN A 424 -31.42 22.37 -20.79
N ALA A 425 -32.48 23.15 -21.12
CA ALA A 425 -33.86 22.85 -20.71
C ALA A 425 -34.45 21.72 -21.57
N ARG A 426 -33.86 20.51 -21.61
CA ARG A 426 -34.50 19.32 -22.18
C ARG A 426 -34.58 18.23 -21.13
N ARG A 427 -35.78 17.85 -20.75
CA ARG A 427 -36.04 16.54 -20.14
C ARG A 427 -35.96 15.46 -21.21
N PRO A 428 -35.44 14.24 -20.89
CA PRO A 428 -35.39 13.13 -21.85
C PRO A 428 -36.78 12.66 -22.34
N ASP A 429 -37.85 13.04 -21.67
CA ASP A 429 -39.19 12.46 -21.78
C ASP A 429 -40.19 13.34 -22.54
N GLY A 430 -39.78 14.39 -23.23
CA GLY A 430 -40.66 15.17 -24.13
C GLY A 430 -41.79 15.94 -23.43
N ALA A 431 -41.96 15.90 -22.12
CA ALA A 431 -43.01 16.58 -21.38
C ALA A 431 -42.74 18.09 -21.26
N PRO A 432 -43.75 18.97 -21.46
CA PRO A 432 -43.58 20.41 -21.28
C PRO A 432 -43.25 20.72 -19.81
N GLY A 433 -42.02 21.19 -19.61
CA GLY A 433 -41.52 21.50 -18.28
C GLY A 433 -42.26 22.64 -17.62
N GLY A 434 -42.79 22.41 -16.44
CA GLY A 434 -43.33 23.46 -15.60
C GLY A 434 -42.30 24.59 -15.41
N ALA A 435 -42.77 25.82 -15.14
CA ALA A 435 -42.02 27.08 -15.11
C ALA A 435 -40.80 27.20 -14.15
N GLY A 436 -40.15 26.11 -13.83
CA GLY A 436 -38.93 26.02 -13.06
C GLY A 436 -37.69 26.33 -13.91
N ARG A 437 -37.05 27.48 -13.63
CA ARG A 437 -35.86 27.95 -14.35
C ARG A 437 -34.66 27.08 -14.02
N PRO A 438 -33.81 26.71 -15.00
CA PRO A 438 -32.67 25.83 -14.79
C PRO A 438 -31.66 26.47 -13.81
N ARG A 439 -31.49 25.85 -12.65
CA ARG A 439 -30.42 26.13 -11.71
C ARG A 439 -29.50 24.93 -11.69
N GLY A 440 -28.20 25.14 -11.86
CA GLY A 440 -27.19 24.08 -11.80
C GLY A 440 -26.19 24.35 -10.69
N ARG A 441 -25.79 23.31 -9.99
CA ARG A 441 -24.59 23.30 -9.17
C ARG A 441 -23.61 22.34 -9.80
N TRP A 442 -22.36 22.76 -9.89
CA TRP A 442 -21.31 22.02 -10.58
C TRP A 442 -20.08 21.93 -9.66
N ALA A 443 -19.71 20.73 -9.24
CA ALA A 443 -18.43 20.51 -8.60
C ALA A 443 -17.33 20.57 -9.66
N VAL A 444 -16.27 21.32 -9.40
CA VAL A 444 -15.13 21.48 -10.31
C VAL A 444 -13.96 20.70 -9.74
N ARG A 445 -13.40 19.78 -10.53
CA ARG A 445 -12.19 19.04 -10.18
C ARG A 445 -11.27 18.94 -11.39
N LEU A 446 -10.00 18.66 -11.17
CA LEU A 446 -9.07 18.31 -12.22
C LEU A 446 -8.88 16.79 -12.21
N ASP A 447 -9.19 16.12 -13.31
CA ASP A 447 -8.85 14.72 -13.49
C ASP A 447 -7.54 14.67 -14.30
N THR A 448 -6.65 13.80 -13.88
CA THR A 448 -5.36 13.57 -14.53
C THR A 448 -5.02 12.10 -14.50
N ASP A 449 -4.22 11.65 -15.46
CA ASP A 449 -3.56 10.36 -15.38
C ASP A 449 -2.23 10.55 -14.66
N TYR A 450 -2.06 9.90 -13.51
CA TYR A 450 -0.84 9.95 -12.75
C TYR A 450 -0.31 8.54 -12.51
N ALA A 451 0.80 8.24 -13.18
CA ALA A 451 1.39 6.89 -13.21
C ALA A 451 0.40 5.79 -13.64
N GLY A 452 -0.33 6.02 -14.74
CA GLY A 452 -1.27 5.06 -15.32
C GLY A 452 -2.60 4.93 -14.55
N GLN A 453 -2.90 5.85 -13.63
CA GLN A 453 -4.16 5.83 -12.89
C GLN A 453 -4.90 7.17 -12.98
N PRO A 454 -6.20 7.15 -13.31
CA PRO A 454 -7.01 8.35 -13.29
C PRO A 454 -7.13 8.87 -11.85
N THR A 455 -6.58 10.04 -11.60
CA THR A 455 -6.57 10.70 -10.30
C THR A 455 -7.39 11.97 -10.36
N ALA A 456 -8.30 12.15 -9.40
CA ALA A 456 -9.14 13.34 -9.29
C ALA A 456 -8.58 14.28 -8.23
N VAL A 457 -8.19 15.48 -8.65
CA VAL A 457 -7.69 16.54 -7.77
C VAL A 457 -8.81 17.55 -7.55
N PRO A 458 -9.30 17.76 -6.33
CA PRO A 458 -10.29 18.78 -6.05
C PRO A 458 -9.69 20.18 -6.28
N VAL A 459 -10.45 21.05 -6.94
CA VAL A 459 -10.07 22.47 -7.06
C VAL A 459 -10.46 23.16 -5.76
N PRO A 460 -9.52 23.66 -4.95
CA PRO A 460 -9.88 24.33 -3.72
C PRO A 460 -10.62 25.64 -4.02
N LEU A 461 -11.56 26.03 -3.17
CA LEU A 461 -12.13 27.37 -3.24
C LEU A 461 -11.05 28.38 -2.80
N PRO A 462 -10.59 29.29 -3.68
CA PRO A 462 -9.60 30.29 -3.29
C PRO A 462 -10.08 31.10 -2.09
N ALA A 463 -9.14 31.48 -1.21
CA ALA A 463 -9.44 32.41 -0.13
C ALA A 463 -9.91 33.76 -0.70
N ASP A 464 -10.91 34.39 -0.03
CA ASP A 464 -11.48 35.68 -0.43
C ASP A 464 -10.36 36.72 -0.67
N PRO A 465 -10.37 37.49 -1.79
CA PRO A 465 -11.48 37.78 -2.72
C PRO A 465 -11.30 37.19 -4.14
N ALA A 466 -10.53 36.14 -4.35
CA ALA A 466 -10.06 35.69 -5.69
C ALA A 466 -11.18 35.31 -6.67
N LEU A 467 -12.34 34.86 -6.21
CA LEU A 467 -13.48 34.50 -7.07
C LEU A 467 -14.79 35.14 -6.59
N PRO A 468 -15.03 36.46 -6.83
CA PRO A 468 -16.30 37.10 -6.48
C PRO A 468 -17.44 36.55 -7.38
N PRO A 469 -18.70 36.62 -6.92
CA PRO A 469 -19.84 36.26 -7.77
C PRO A 469 -19.85 37.02 -9.08
N LEU A 470 -19.88 36.31 -10.20
CA LEU A 470 -19.83 36.87 -11.55
C LEU A 470 -21.21 36.96 -12.17
N ARG A 471 -21.51 38.06 -12.92
CA ARG A 471 -22.74 38.25 -13.68
C ARG A 471 -22.42 38.43 -15.15
N TRP A 472 -23.19 37.76 -16.05
CA TRP A 472 -23.04 37.92 -17.50
C TRP A 472 -24.36 37.69 -18.23
N TRP A 473 -24.38 38.06 -19.52
CA TRP A 473 -25.51 37.81 -20.42
C TRP A 473 -25.21 36.65 -21.35
N HIS A 474 -26.16 35.75 -21.49
CA HIS A 474 -26.09 34.67 -22.45
C HIS A 474 -27.44 34.53 -23.17
N ARG A 475 -27.44 34.57 -24.51
CA ARG A 475 -28.66 34.48 -25.36
C ARG A 475 -29.80 35.37 -24.85
N GLY A 476 -29.52 36.65 -24.61
CA GLY A 476 -30.51 37.63 -24.16
C GLY A 476 -30.99 37.48 -22.70
N ARG A 477 -30.37 36.64 -21.90
CA ARG A 477 -30.72 36.44 -20.49
C ARG A 477 -29.53 36.67 -19.54
N PRO A 478 -29.75 37.34 -18.43
CA PRO A 478 -28.68 37.53 -17.42
C PRO A 478 -28.54 36.33 -16.53
N TYR A 479 -27.30 35.91 -16.28
CA TYR A 479 -26.91 34.82 -15.40
C TYR A 479 -25.97 35.30 -14.30
N ARG A 480 -25.90 34.53 -13.23
CA ARG A 480 -24.95 34.70 -12.13
C ARG A 480 -24.28 33.37 -11.82
N ALA A 481 -22.96 33.33 -11.76
CA ALA A 481 -22.19 32.28 -11.15
C ALA A 481 -21.81 32.70 -9.73
N THR A 482 -22.00 31.83 -8.78
CA THR A 482 -21.60 32.02 -7.39
C THR A 482 -20.70 30.86 -7.00
N PRO A 483 -19.41 31.10 -6.67
CA PRO A 483 -18.52 30.11 -6.11
C PRO A 483 -19.00 29.74 -4.70
N LEU A 484 -18.99 28.46 -4.39
CA LEU A 484 -19.39 27.90 -3.10
C LEU A 484 -18.35 26.83 -2.72
N ARG A 485 -18.18 26.61 -1.41
CA ARG A 485 -17.40 25.49 -0.90
C ARG A 485 -18.24 24.21 -0.92
N GLY A 486 -17.72 23.14 -1.51
CA GLY A 486 -18.29 21.80 -1.44
C GLY A 486 -18.10 21.14 -0.08
N ALA A 487 -18.73 20.01 0.16
CA ALA A 487 -18.58 19.23 1.39
C ALA A 487 -17.15 18.68 1.57
N ASP A 488 -16.45 18.45 0.47
CA ASP A 488 -15.04 18.04 0.36
C ASP A 488 -14.05 19.23 0.41
N GLY A 489 -14.54 20.46 0.64
CA GLY A 489 -13.73 21.67 0.60
C GLY A 489 -13.48 22.22 -0.81
N GLY A 490 -13.83 21.49 -1.86
CA GLY A 490 -13.63 21.83 -3.26
C GLY A 490 -14.56 22.94 -3.77
N LEU A 491 -14.23 23.48 -4.96
CA LEU A 491 -15.01 24.52 -5.64
C LEU A 491 -16.30 23.96 -6.24
N VAL A 492 -17.43 24.55 -5.84
CA VAL A 492 -18.74 24.33 -6.46
C VAL A 492 -19.22 25.61 -7.10
N LEU A 493 -19.57 25.59 -8.37
CA LEU A 493 -20.19 26.71 -9.09
C LEU A 493 -21.71 26.60 -9.09
N ALA A 494 -22.39 27.52 -8.44
CA ALA A 494 -23.85 27.66 -8.54
C ALA A 494 -24.20 28.64 -9.66
N ILE A 495 -24.78 28.13 -10.76
CA ILE A 495 -25.17 28.96 -11.90
C ILE A 495 -26.70 29.10 -11.95
N ALA A 496 -27.19 30.33 -11.98
CA ALA A 496 -28.61 30.63 -12.01
C ALA A 496 -28.94 31.86 -12.86
N PRO A 497 -30.10 31.87 -13.53
CA PRO A 497 -30.60 33.08 -14.20
C PRO A 497 -31.01 34.14 -13.17
N ILE A 498 -30.75 35.41 -13.48
CA ILE A 498 -31.12 36.56 -12.65
C ILE A 498 -32.58 36.93 -12.99
N ARG A 499 -33.42 37.12 -11.97
CA ARG A 499 -34.80 37.64 -12.16
C ARG A 499 -34.78 39.17 -12.30
N ILE A 500 -34.97 39.68 -13.51
CA ILE A 500 -34.95 41.12 -13.83
C ILE A 500 -35.96 41.90 -12.97
N ARG A 501 -37.17 41.35 -12.79
CA ARG A 501 -38.20 41.97 -11.93
C ARG A 501 -37.77 42.25 -10.50
N ARG A 502 -36.89 41.41 -9.90
CA ARG A 502 -36.36 41.59 -8.56
C ARG A 502 -35.31 42.73 -8.48
N VAL A 503 -34.54 42.91 -9.55
CA VAL A 503 -33.51 43.94 -9.64
C VAL A 503 -34.14 45.30 -9.88
N LEU A 504 -35.16 45.38 -10.76
CA LEU A 504 -35.97 46.57 -10.98
C LEU A 504 -36.77 46.96 -9.75
N GLY A 505 -37.42 46.01 -9.05
CA GLY A 505 -38.16 46.24 -7.82
C GLY A 505 -37.31 46.78 -6.69
N LEU A 506 -36.06 46.33 -6.55
CA LEU A 506 -35.10 46.85 -5.56
C LEU A 506 -34.56 48.25 -5.90
N ARG A 507 -34.37 48.57 -7.20
CA ARG A 507 -33.98 49.89 -7.65
C ARG A 507 -35.15 50.89 -7.53
N VAL A 508 -36.36 50.50 -7.89
CA VAL A 508 -37.55 51.34 -7.70
C VAL A 508 -37.85 51.60 -6.23
N ARG A 509 -37.70 50.62 -5.34
CA ARG A 509 -37.83 50.84 -3.88
C ARG A 509 -36.74 51.75 -3.28
N ARG A 510 -35.52 51.79 -3.89
CA ARG A 510 -34.46 52.75 -3.46
C ARG A 510 -34.66 54.15 -4.03
N LEU A 511 -35.44 54.34 -5.08
CA LEU A 511 -35.76 55.63 -5.68
C LEU A 511 -37.07 56.25 -5.14
N LEU A 512 -37.96 55.44 -4.55
CA LEU A 512 -39.22 55.89 -3.95
C LEU A 512 -39.08 56.87 -2.74
N PRO A 513 -38.01 56.85 -1.93
CA PRO A 513 -37.85 57.87 -0.90
C PRO A 513 -37.50 59.28 -1.42
N ALA A 514 -37.06 59.38 -2.69
CA ALA A 514 -36.69 60.69 -3.29
C ALA A 514 -37.85 61.41 -3.99
N LEU A 515 -39.02 60.80 -4.12
CA LEU A 515 -40.24 61.38 -4.65
C LEU A 515 -41.24 61.66 -3.50
N ARG A 516 -40.87 62.51 -2.54
CA ARG A 516 -41.86 63.21 -1.73
C ARG A 516 -42.54 64.26 -2.62
N VAL A 517 -43.77 63.94 -3.06
CA VAL A 517 -44.71 64.97 -3.60
C VAL A 517 -45.03 65.95 -2.46
N PRO A 518 -44.86 67.23 -2.63
CA PRO A 518 -45.25 68.23 -1.59
C PRO A 518 -46.76 68.19 -1.39
N ASP A 519 -47.20 68.05 -0.18
CA ASP A 519 -48.59 68.28 0.23
C ASP A 519 -49.03 69.70 -0.05
N ARG A 520 -49.46 70.00 -1.23
CA ARG A 520 -50.28 71.17 -1.55
C ARG A 520 -51.36 70.74 -2.53
N PHE A 521 -52.49 70.43 -1.99
CA PHE A 521 -53.85 70.47 -2.52
C PHE A 521 -54.76 69.50 -1.68
N ARG A 522 -55.03 69.94 -0.45
CA ARG A 522 -56.26 69.59 0.21
C ARG A 522 -56.87 70.94 0.66
N GLY A 523 -57.91 71.35 -0.03
CA GLY A 523 -58.68 72.52 0.32
C GLY A 523 -59.59 72.94 -0.86
N GLN A 524 -60.65 72.29 -1.00
CA GLN A 524 -62.06 72.74 -1.15
C GLN A 524 -62.92 71.53 -1.56
#